data_700bba1237ece9ee067180223164454d
#
_entry.id   700bba1237ece9ee067180223164454d
#
_cell.length_a   1.000
_cell.length_b   1.000
_cell.length_c   1.000
_cell.angle_alpha   90.00
_cell.angle_beta   90.00
_cell.angle_gamma   90.00
#
_symmetry.space_group_name_H-M   'P 1'
#
loop_
_entity.id
_entity.type
_entity.pdbx_description
1 polymer ?
#
loop_
_entity_poly.entity_id
_entity_poly.type
_entity_poly.pdbx_seq_one_letter_code
_entity_poly.pdbx_strand_id
1 'polypeptide(L)'
;MGEVYLNQRFLDAHAMEKHRDQGIFFAMNGFTPETEHLGAAHGIQTISYADQPLMGPIASDIVRLSSLILETVSFHDHGEIHAFLRQLRHQAASGDEQLAARMSARYGEELGERMRMLHAHLSEIRTSLIATAKGGTYLHVLSVSAFPLDQFLHTDEGSCQIHMEKHGRRRHYYFTVNDTSARFYFTCPAYLNVGRLLGTAAVQQQSLFAQDPHAQGFLQLCVRDEGIMRFLRLQIDPRLWVD
;
A
#
# COMPACT_ATOMS: atom_id res chain seq x y z
N MET A 1 3.44 18.61 -0.60
CA MET A 1 2.11 18.37 -1.20
C MET A 1 2.32 17.61 -2.50
N GLY A 2 1.98 16.32 -2.54
CA GLY A 2 2.02 15.53 -3.77
C GLY A 2 0.69 15.71 -4.49
N GLU A 3 0.70 16.35 -5.65
CA GLU A 3 -0.46 16.37 -6.53
C GLU A 3 -0.70 14.95 -7.08
N VAL A 4 -1.83 14.39 -6.76
CA VAL A 4 -2.30 13.15 -7.38
C VAL A 4 -2.92 13.52 -8.73
N TYR A 5 -2.17 13.37 -9.82
CA TYR A 5 -2.73 13.47 -11.16
C TYR A 5 -3.59 12.23 -11.43
N LEU A 6 -4.89 12.35 -11.19
CA LEU A 6 -5.86 11.41 -11.73
C LEU A 6 -5.90 11.59 -13.25
N ASN A 7 -5.75 10.50 -14.00
CA ASN A 7 -5.78 10.53 -15.45
C ASN A 7 -7.14 11.04 -15.92
N GLN A 8 -7.18 12.12 -16.71
CA GLN A 8 -8.40 12.78 -17.20
C GLN A 8 -9.37 11.78 -17.88
N ARG A 9 -8.83 10.77 -18.59
CA ARG A 9 -9.64 9.71 -19.20
C ARG A 9 -10.40 8.84 -18.20
N PHE A 10 -9.88 8.70 -16.97
CA PHE A 10 -10.58 8.00 -15.90
C PHE A 10 -11.78 8.82 -15.41
N LEU A 11 -11.63 10.13 -15.32
CA LEU A 11 -12.69 11.05 -14.96
C LEU A 11 -13.79 11.09 -16.04
N ASP A 12 -13.41 11.05 -17.32
CA ASP A 12 -14.35 11.10 -18.44
C ASP A 12 -15.18 9.82 -18.59
N ALA A 13 -14.60 8.65 -18.28
CA ALA A 13 -15.30 7.36 -18.34
C ALA A 13 -16.35 7.18 -17.22
N HIS A 14 -16.22 7.90 -16.11
CA HIS A 14 -17.08 7.81 -14.93
C HIS A 14 -17.81 9.13 -14.60
N ALA A 15 -17.96 10.00 -15.58
CA ALA A 15 -18.51 11.35 -15.44
C ALA A 15 -19.94 11.44 -14.88
N MET A 16 -20.62 10.32 -14.66
CA MET A 16 -22.00 10.31 -14.12
C MET A 16 -22.08 10.11 -12.60
N GLU A 17 -21.01 9.70 -11.92
CA GLU A 17 -20.98 9.63 -10.47
C GLU A 17 -20.21 10.84 -9.90
N LYS A 18 -20.80 11.51 -8.92
CA LYS A 18 -20.14 12.61 -8.20
C LYS A 18 -18.92 12.04 -7.45
N HIS A 19 -17.76 12.06 -8.10
CA HIS A 19 -16.51 11.70 -7.45
C HIS A 19 -16.18 12.75 -6.41
N ARG A 20 -15.98 12.31 -5.16
CA ARG A 20 -15.40 13.14 -4.11
C ARG A 20 -13.92 12.82 -4.06
N ASP A 21 -13.10 13.85 -4.16
CA ASP A 21 -11.67 13.71 -3.86
C ASP A 21 -11.54 13.21 -2.43
N GLN A 22 -10.80 12.13 -2.24
CA GLN A 22 -10.50 11.59 -0.93
C GLN A 22 -9.03 11.79 -0.61
N GLY A 23 -8.75 12.53 0.47
CA GLY A 23 -7.40 12.66 1.00
C GLY A 23 -6.95 11.35 1.66
N ILE A 24 -5.72 10.90 1.33
CA ILE A 24 -5.10 9.77 2.00
C ILE A 24 -3.72 10.21 2.48
N PHE A 25 -3.45 10.02 3.77
CA PHE A 25 -2.12 10.22 4.36
C PHE A 25 -1.46 8.90 4.65
N PHE A 26 -0.20 8.76 4.24
CA PHE A 26 0.64 7.62 4.53
C PHE A 26 1.71 7.98 5.55
N ALA A 27 1.90 7.13 6.57
CA ALA A 27 2.97 7.29 7.55
C ALA A 27 3.73 5.98 7.77
N MET A 28 5.07 6.05 7.78
CA MET A 28 5.92 4.89 8.01
C MET A 28 5.84 4.39 9.46
N ASN A 29 5.79 5.31 10.42
CA ASN A 29 5.79 4.98 11.85
C ASN A 29 4.39 5.04 12.49
N GLY A 30 3.35 5.18 11.68
CA GLY A 30 1.98 5.33 12.15
C GLY A 30 1.59 6.78 12.48
N PHE A 31 0.43 6.91 13.09
CA PHE A 31 -0.17 8.18 13.48
C PHE A 31 -0.48 8.17 14.97
N THR A 32 -0.56 9.34 15.58
CA THR A 32 -1.13 9.45 16.92
C THR A 32 -2.67 9.33 16.85
N PRO A 33 -3.33 8.86 17.91
CA PRO A 33 -4.79 8.76 17.94
C PRO A 33 -5.49 10.09 17.59
N GLU A 34 -4.92 11.23 18.01
CA GLU A 34 -5.44 12.56 17.72
C GLU A 34 -5.38 12.87 16.22
N THR A 35 -4.27 12.50 15.56
CA THR A 35 -4.10 12.66 14.11
C THR A 35 -5.08 11.80 13.33
N GLU A 36 -5.30 10.56 13.75
CA GLU A 36 -6.29 9.67 13.15
C GLU A 36 -7.72 10.21 13.29
N HIS A 37 -8.09 10.67 14.48
CA HIS A 37 -9.40 11.28 14.72
C HIS A 37 -9.59 12.57 13.92
N LEU A 38 -8.57 13.43 13.85
CA LEU A 38 -8.62 14.66 13.05
C LEU A 38 -8.77 14.33 11.57
N GLY A 39 -7.98 13.37 11.06
CA GLY A 39 -8.10 12.90 9.68
C GLY A 39 -9.52 12.42 9.38
N ALA A 40 -10.08 11.56 10.23
CA ALA A 40 -11.43 11.04 10.06
C ALA A 40 -12.49 12.15 10.07
N ALA A 41 -12.35 13.16 10.94
CA ALA A 41 -13.26 14.32 11.01
C ALA A 41 -13.26 15.16 9.72
N HIS A 42 -12.15 15.19 9.00
CA HIS A 42 -11.99 15.88 7.72
C HIS A 42 -12.16 14.99 6.48
N GLY A 43 -12.61 13.73 6.66
CA GLY A 43 -12.75 12.78 5.55
C GLY A 43 -11.43 12.33 4.95
N ILE A 44 -10.32 12.46 5.70
CA ILE A 44 -8.99 12.05 5.30
C ILE A 44 -8.72 10.66 5.89
N GLN A 45 -8.37 9.71 5.05
CA GLN A 45 -7.98 8.39 5.51
C GLN A 45 -6.49 8.35 5.85
N THR A 46 -6.14 7.75 6.98
CA THR A 46 -4.76 7.51 7.41
C THR A 46 -4.37 6.05 7.14
N ILE A 47 -3.25 5.82 6.49
CA ILE A 47 -2.69 4.50 6.24
C ILE A 47 -1.31 4.43 6.91
N SER A 48 -1.18 3.55 7.91
CA SER A 48 0.08 3.31 8.62
C SER A 48 0.81 2.11 8.04
N TYR A 49 2.12 2.25 7.83
CA TYR A 49 2.98 1.13 7.46
C TYR A 49 3.69 0.49 8.66
N ALA A 50 3.42 0.95 9.89
CA ALA A 50 4.09 0.44 11.09
C ALA A 50 3.93 -1.08 11.27
N ASP A 51 2.78 -1.62 10.86
CA ASP A 51 2.48 -3.06 10.95
C ASP A 51 2.51 -3.76 9.58
N GLN A 52 3.02 -3.09 8.55
CA GLN A 52 3.19 -3.68 7.22
C GLN A 52 4.54 -4.42 7.14
N PRO A 53 4.55 -5.77 7.05
CA PRO A 53 5.80 -6.54 7.17
C PRO A 53 6.83 -6.21 6.09
N LEU A 54 6.38 -5.90 4.87
CA LEU A 54 7.27 -5.59 3.75
C LEU A 54 7.85 -4.18 3.81
N MET A 55 7.23 -3.28 4.56
CA MET A 55 7.70 -1.90 4.69
C MET A 55 8.72 -1.70 5.82
N GLY A 56 8.85 -2.65 6.73
CA GLY A 56 9.78 -2.55 7.86
C GLY A 56 11.25 -2.34 7.43
N PRO A 57 11.81 -3.19 6.56
CA PRO A 57 13.17 -3.01 6.03
C PRO A 57 13.33 -1.68 5.30
N ILE A 58 12.39 -1.32 4.42
CA ILE A 58 12.40 -0.06 3.65
C ILE A 58 12.37 1.14 4.60
N ALA A 59 11.52 1.13 5.62
CA ALA A 59 11.47 2.19 6.63
C ALA A 59 12.80 2.34 7.38
N SER A 60 13.42 1.21 7.75
CA SER A 60 14.73 1.20 8.40
C SER A 60 15.81 1.82 7.52
N ASP A 61 15.84 1.46 6.23
CA ASP A 61 16.81 2.02 5.30
C ASP A 61 16.62 3.53 5.08
N ILE A 62 15.36 3.99 4.97
CA ILE A 62 15.04 5.42 4.84
C ILE A 62 15.52 6.20 6.06
N VAL A 63 15.28 5.70 7.28
CA VAL A 63 15.74 6.34 8.51
C VAL A 63 17.27 6.40 8.56
N ARG A 64 17.94 5.30 8.24
CA ARG A 64 19.42 5.24 8.20
C ARG A 64 20.00 6.18 7.15
N LEU A 65 19.43 6.20 5.95
CA LEU A 65 19.82 7.14 4.89
C LEU A 65 19.63 8.59 5.31
N SER A 66 18.49 8.91 5.95
CA SER A 66 18.23 10.28 6.42
C SER A 66 19.27 10.73 7.44
N SER A 67 19.60 9.88 8.42
CA SER A 67 20.66 10.17 9.40
C SER A 67 22.02 10.38 8.73
N LEU A 68 22.39 9.47 7.82
CA LEU A 68 23.66 9.53 7.13
C LEU A 68 23.78 10.79 6.25
N ILE A 69 22.70 11.18 5.56
CA ILE A 69 22.67 12.41 4.76
C ILE A 69 22.91 13.64 5.65
N LEU A 70 22.25 13.71 6.81
CA LEU A 70 22.42 14.82 7.74
C LEU A 70 23.84 14.90 8.30
N GLU A 71 24.53 13.77 8.44
CA GLU A 71 25.89 13.71 9.00
C GLU A 71 26.98 14.00 7.94
N THR A 72 26.74 13.57 6.69
CA THR A 72 27.82 13.52 5.68
C THR A 72 27.66 14.49 4.52
N VAL A 73 26.43 14.96 4.25
CA VAL A 73 26.16 15.78 3.08
C VAL A 73 25.98 17.24 3.47
N SER A 74 26.83 18.10 2.92
CA SER A 74 26.70 19.55 3.04
C SER A 74 26.24 20.13 1.70
N PHE A 75 25.20 20.95 1.73
CA PHE A 75 24.67 21.63 0.55
C PHE A 75 24.98 23.12 0.62
N HIS A 76 25.41 23.71 -0.50
CA HIS A 76 25.71 25.13 -0.59
C HIS A 76 24.47 25.95 -1.01
N ASP A 77 23.55 25.34 -1.73
CA ASP A 77 22.32 25.99 -2.19
C ASP A 77 21.16 25.01 -2.40
N HIS A 78 19.98 25.56 -2.66
CA HIS A 78 18.77 24.77 -2.95
C HIS A 78 18.87 23.95 -4.23
N GLY A 79 19.63 24.40 -5.23
CA GLY A 79 19.83 23.66 -6.48
C GLY A 79 20.58 22.36 -6.26
N GLU A 80 21.60 22.36 -5.39
CA GLU A 80 22.32 21.14 -4.99
C GLU A 80 21.41 20.16 -4.24
N ILE A 81 20.55 20.64 -3.33
CA ILE A 81 19.57 19.82 -2.63
C ILE A 81 18.64 19.11 -3.65
N HIS A 82 18.10 19.86 -4.58
CA HIS A 82 17.20 19.29 -5.61
C HIS A 82 17.91 18.29 -6.52
N ALA A 83 19.15 18.57 -6.92
CA ALA A 83 19.95 17.66 -7.72
C ALA A 83 20.24 16.34 -6.98
N PHE A 84 20.64 16.45 -5.71
CA PHE A 84 20.90 15.31 -4.83
C PHE A 84 19.65 14.45 -4.64
N LEU A 85 18.50 15.05 -4.26
CA LEU A 85 17.23 14.32 -4.07
C LEU A 85 16.76 13.64 -5.36
N ARG A 86 16.97 14.24 -6.52
CA ARG A 86 16.67 13.63 -7.82
C ARG A 86 17.54 12.39 -8.07
N GLN A 87 18.84 12.47 -7.80
CA GLN A 87 19.75 11.33 -7.93
C GLN A 87 19.38 10.21 -6.96
N LEU A 88 19.09 10.56 -5.70
CA LEU A 88 18.68 9.62 -4.68
C LEU A 88 17.40 8.86 -5.10
N ARG A 89 16.41 9.60 -5.57
CA ARG A 89 15.15 9.02 -6.08
C ARG A 89 15.38 8.11 -7.30
N HIS A 90 16.21 8.56 -8.23
CA HIS A 90 16.53 7.77 -9.42
C HIS A 90 17.23 6.47 -9.03
N GLN A 91 18.21 6.51 -8.17
CA GLN A 91 18.92 5.31 -7.68
C GLN A 91 17.96 4.35 -6.97
N ALA A 92 17.10 4.85 -6.08
CA ALA A 92 16.15 4.02 -5.36
C ALA A 92 15.15 3.34 -6.30
N ALA A 93 14.78 3.99 -7.41
CA ALA A 93 13.83 3.46 -8.38
C ALA A 93 14.45 2.51 -9.41
N SER A 94 15.65 2.82 -9.90
CA SER A 94 16.28 2.12 -11.05
C SER A 94 17.39 1.15 -10.68
N GLY A 95 18.00 1.30 -9.49
CA GLY A 95 19.18 0.52 -9.10
C GLY A 95 20.43 0.80 -9.96
N ASP A 96 20.55 1.99 -10.54
CA ASP A 96 21.65 2.37 -11.42
C ASP A 96 23.01 2.31 -10.69
N GLU A 97 23.80 1.27 -10.96
CA GLU A 97 25.09 1.02 -10.31
C GLU A 97 26.13 2.11 -10.62
N GLN A 98 26.07 2.73 -11.79
CA GLN A 98 26.98 3.83 -12.11
C GLN A 98 26.63 5.08 -11.30
N LEU A 99 25.34 5.33 -11.10
CA LEU A 99 24.89 6.42 -10.23
C LEU A 99 25.27 6.13 -8.77
N ALA A 100 25.08 4.90 -8.30
CA ALA A 100 25.48 4.49 -6.96
C ALA A 100 26.99 4.68 -6.74
N ALA A 101 27.80 4.29 -7.71
CA ALA A 101 29.27 4.49 -7.64
C ALA A 101 29.64 5.99 -7.59
N ARG A 102 29.00 6.85 -8.39
CA ARG A 102 29.23 8.30 -8.34
C ARG A 102 28.80 8.91 -7.00
N MET A 103 27.68 8.44 -6.44
CA MET A 103 27.22 8.88 -5.13
C MET A 103 28.17 8.44 -4.02
N SER A 104 28.65 7.18 -4.07
CA SER A 104 29.66 6.67 -3.14
C SER A 104 30.96 7.50 -3.19
N ALA A 105 31.45 7.78 -4.39
CA ALA A 105 32.67 8.57 -4.57
C ALA A 105 32.54 10.02 -4.06
N ARG A 106 31.35 10.61 -4.17
CA ARG A 106 31.09 12.01 -3.78
C ARG A 106 30.69 12.17 -2.31
N TYR A 107 29.88 11.26 -1.77
CA TYR A 107 29.23 11.40 -0.47
C TYR A 107 29.62 10.31 0.55
N GLY A 108 30.49 9.38 0.16
CA GLY A 108 30.96 8.28 0.99
C GLY A 108 30.36 6.93 0.62
N GLU A 109 31.15 5.89 0.84
CA GLU A 109 30.82 4.53 0.43
C GLU A 109 29.55 4.00 1.13
N GLU A 110 29.36 4.34 2.41
CA GLU A 110 28.21 3.91 3.19
C GLU A 110 26.88 4.41 2.60
N LEU A 111 26.84 5.64 2.06
CA LEU A 111 25.63 6.18 1.43
C LEU A 111 25.25 5.37 0.19
N GLY A 112 26.22 5.07 -0.67
CA GLY A 112 25.97 4.24 -1.86
C GLY A 112 25.51 2.84 -1.51
N GLU A 113 26.09 2.21 -0.49
CA GLU A 113 25.68 0.88 -0.04
C GLU A 113 24.24 0.88 0.50
N ARG A 114 23.88 1.86 1.34
CA ARG A 114 22.49 2.00 1.84
C ARG A 114 21.48 2.21 0.73
N MET A 115 21.89 2.95 -0.33
CA MET A 115 21.01 3.12 -1.51
C MET A 115 20.80 1.82 -2.26
N ARG A 116 21.85 0.98 -2.40
CA ARG A 116 21.69 -0.34 -3.00
C ARG A 116 20.77 -1.25 -2.18
N MET A 117 20.90 -1.23 -0.85
CA MET A 117 20.01 -1.98 0.05
C MET A 117 18.56 -1.54 -0.08
N LEU A 118 18.30 -0.24 -0.06
CA LEU A 118 16.94 0.31 -0.25
C LEU A 118 16.35 -0.14 -1.60
N HIS A 119 17.14 -0.06 -2.67
CA HIS A 119 16.70 -0.54 -3.98
C HIS A 119 16.38 -2.05 -3.96
N ALA A 120 17.23 -2.87 -3.33
CA ALA A 120 16.99 -4.30 -3.21
C ALA A 120 15.65 -4.60 -2.53
N HIS A 121 15.38 -3.98 -1.37
CA HIS A 121 14.11 -4.16 -0.66
C HIS A 121 12.91 -3.66 -1.47
N LEU A 122 13.03 -2.52 -2.17
CA LEU A 122 11.97 -2.03 -3.06
C LEU A 122 11.70 -2.99 -4.22
N SER A 123 12.76 -3.60 -4.76
CA SER A 123 12.67 -4.55 -5.88
C SER A 123 12.04 -5.90 -5.50
N GLU A 124 12.02 -6.25 -4.21
CA GLU A 124 11.31 -7.44 -3.73
C GLU A 124 9.78 -7.26 -3.82
N ILE A 125 9.29 -6.03 -3.79
CA ILE A 125 7.85 -5.76 -3.88
C ILE A 125 7.41 -5.84 -5.34
N ARG A 126 6.75 -6.94 -5.70
CA ARG A 126 6.24 -7.16 -7.06
C ARG A 126 4.81 -6.69 -7.25
N THR A 127 4.06 -6.55 -6.16
CA THR A 127 2.69 -6.05 -6.18
C THR A 127 2.57 -4.85 -5.26
N SER A 128 2.06 -3.75 -5.79
CA SER A 128 1.67 -2.55 -5.05
C SER A 128 0.34 -2.07 -5.64
N LEU A 129 -0.75 -2.30 -4.93
CA LEU A 129 -2.11 -2.05 -5.40
C LEU A 129 -2.90 -1.26 -4.37
N ILE A 130 -3.87 -0.48 -4.83
CA ILE A 130 -4.89 0.10 -3.98
C ILE A 130 -6.15 -0.78 -4.07
N ALA A 131 -6.61 -1.26 -2.91
CA ALA A 131 -7.88 -1.94 -2.78
C ALA A 131 -8.88 -1.02 -2.09
N THR A 132 -10.14 -1.13 -2.46
CA THR A 132 -11.25 -0.49 -1.77
C THR A 132 -12.09 -1.57 -1.10
N ALA A 133 -12.23 -1.50 0.22
CA ALA A 133 -13.13 -2.37 0.95
C ALA A 133 -14.58 -1.88 0.87
N LYS A 134 -15.54 -2.76 1.18
CA LYS A 134 -16.94 -2.39 1.33
C LYS A 134 -17.07 -1.19 2.29
N GLY A 135 -17.75 -0.15 1.86
CA GLY A 135 -17.87 1.11 2.61
C GLY A 135 -16.87 2.20 2.22
N GLY A 136 -16.05 1.98 1.18
CA GLY A 136 -15.21 3.00 0.57
C GLY A 136 -13.87 3.23 1.27
N THR A 137 -13.44 2.34 2.17
CA THR A 137 -12.13 2.43 2.82
C THR A 137 -11.03 1.93 1.90
N TYR A 138 -10.00 2.72 1.69
CA TYR A 138 -8.84 2.37 0.88
C TYR A 138 -7.82 1.58 1.71
N LEU A 139 -7.27 0.55 1.07
CA LEU A 139 -6.22 -0.30 1.64
C LEU A 139 -5.06 -0.33 0.65
N HIS A 140 -3.83 -0.16 1.13
CA HIS A 140 -2.65 -0.37 0.31
C HIS A 140 -2.19 -1.82 0.45
N VAL A 141 -2.15 -2.53 -0.67
CA VAL A 141 -1.81 -3.95 -0.76
C VAL A 141 -0.41 -4.11 -1.31
N LEU A 142 0.43 -4.87 -0.60
CA LEU A 142 1.81 -5.15 -0.97
C LEU A 142 2.08 -6.66 -0.97
N SER A 143 2.88 -7.13 -1.92
CA SER A 143 3.32 -8.53 -1.97
C SER A 143 4.67 -8.67 -2.65
N VAL A 144 5.44 -9.69 -2.25
CA VAL A 144 6.63 -10.16 -2.98
C VAL A 144 6.25 -11.02 -4.20
N SER A 145 5.00 -11.43 -4.30
CA SER A 145 4.46 -12.16 -5.45
C SER A 145 3.76 -11.22 -6.40
N ALA A 146 3.83 -11.49 -7.70
CA ALA A 146 3.01 -10.78 -8.68
C ALA A 146 1.53 -11.11 -8.44
N PHE A 147 0.66 -10.14 -8.65
CA PHE A 147 -0.78 -10.39 -8.60
C PHE A 147 -1.19 -11.27 -9.79
N PRO A 148 -1.98 -12.36 -9.59
CA PRO A 148 -2.28 -13.34 -10.64
C PRO A 148 -3.35 -12.84 -11.61
N LEU A 149 -3.04 -11.80 -12.40
CA LEU A 149 -3.97 -11.20 -13.35
C LEU A 149 -4.50 -12.18 -14.40
N ASP A 150 -3.68 -13.12 -14.82
CA ASP A 150 -4.06 -14.13 -15.83
C ASP A 150 -5.31 -14.94 -15.42
N GLN A 151 -5.53 -15.12 -14.12
CA GLN A 151 -6.72 -15.79 -13.60
C GLN A 151 -8.02 -14.97 -13.81
N PHE A 152 -7.89 -13.69 -14.17
CA PHE A 152 -9.00 -12.77 -14.36
C PHE A 152 -9.15 -12.28 -15.80
N LEU A 153 -8.50 -12.96 -16.77
CA LEU A 153 -8.54 -12.54 -18.19
C LEU A 153 -9.97 -12.52 -18.77
N HIS A 154 -10.85 -13.38 -18.26
CA HIS A 154 -12.21 -13.53 -18.77
C HIS A 154 -13.29 -13.12 -17.77
N THR A 155 -12.92 -12.72 -16.57
CA THR A 155 -13.83 -12.26 -15.51
C THR A 155 -13.13 -11.23 -14.64
N ASP A 156 -13.88 -10.24 -14.18
CA ASP A 156 -13.40 -9.27 -13.19
C ASP A 156 -13.79 -9.69 -11.76
N GLU A 157 -14.23 -10.93 -11.55
CA GLU A 157 -14.62 -11.46 -10.26
C GLU A 157 -13.75 -12.65 -9.85
N GLY A 158 -13.41 -12.69 -8.57
CA GLY A 158 -12.66 -13.78 -7.95
C GLY A 158 -12.99 -13.90 -6.47
N SER A 159 -12.43 -14.90 -5.81
CA SER A 159 -12.54 -15.09 -4.37
C SER A 159 -11.23 -14.82 -3.65
N CYS A 160 -11.30 -14.33 -2.42
CA CYS A 160 -10.15 -14.21 -1.56
C CYS A 160 -10.45 -14.70 -0.14
N GLN A 161 -9.41 -15.23 0.48
CA GLN A 161 -9.41 -15.62 1.88
C GLN A 161 -8.57 -14.62 2.65
N ILE A 162 -9.10 -14.09 3.74
CA ILE A 162 -8.39 -13.12 4.57
C ILE A 162 -7.85 -13.82 5.80
N HIS A 163 -6.60 -13.53 6.11
CA HIS A 163 -5.85 -14.11 7.21
C HIS A 163 -5.23 -13.03 8.09
N MET A 164 -4.96 -13.38 9.35
CA MET A 164 -4.24 -12.57 10.30
C MET A 164 -3.11 -13.36 10.94
N GLU A 165 -1.92 -12.80 10.93
CA GLU A 165 -0.75 -13.32 11.64
C GLU A 165 -0.38 -12.43 12.82
N LYS A 166 -0.06 -13.04 13.96
CA LYS A 166 0.43 -12.32 15.15
C LYS A 166 1.95 -12.45 15.25
N HIS A 167 2.62 -11.31 15.25
CA HIS A 167 4.07 -11.21 15.49
C HIS A 167 4.32 -10.36 16.74
N GLY A 168 4.37 -10.99 17.89
CA GLY A 168 4.42 -10.31 19.18
C GLY A 168 3.14 -9.50 19.43
N ARG A 169 3.27 -8.16 19.50
CA ARG A 169 2.14 -7.24 19.66
C ARG A 169 1.53 -6.76 18.34
N ARG A 170 2.18 -7.04 17.21
CA ARG A 170 1.74 -6.59 15.89
C ARG A 170 0.84 -7.62 15.25
N ARG A 171 -0.12 -7.15 14.44
CA ARG A 171 -1.03 -7.98 13.65
C ARG A 171 -0.83 -7.66 12.19
N HIS A 172 -0.47 -8.67 11.40
CA HIS A 172 -0.31 -8.56 9.96
C HIS A 172 -1.53 -9.17 9.28
N TYR A 173 -2.19 -8.41 8.45
CA TYR A 173 -3.34 -8.87 7.69
C TYR A 173 -2.93 -9.09 6.24
N TYR A 174 -3.34 -10.20 5.68
CA TYR A 174 -3.13 -10.50 4.27
C TYR A 174 -4.32 -11.27 3.71
N PHE A 175 -4.45 -11.28 2.39
CA PHE A 175 -5.36 -12.16 1.70
C PHE A 175 -4.59 -13.03 0.71
N THR A 176 -5.19 -14.18 0.40
CA THR A 176 -4.81 -15.05 -0.72
C THR A 176 -5.90 -14.99 -1.77
N VAL A 177 -5.54 -15.17 -3.03
CA VAL A 177 -6.49 -15.11 -4.16
C VAL A 177 -6.71 -16.50 -4.68
N ASN A 178 -7.95 -16.92 -4.76
CA ASN A 178 -8.34 -18.29 -5.15
C ASN A 178 -7.53 -19.31 -4.33
N ASP A 179 -6.98 -20.34 -4.97
CA ASP A 179 -6.17 -21.39 -4.33
C ASP A 179 -4.66 -21.10 -4.34
N THR A 180 -4.26 -19.82 -4.50
CA THR A 180 -2.84 -19.45 -4.51
C THR A 180 -2.27 -19.39 -3.11
N SER A 181 -0.98 -19.71 -2.95
CA SER A 181 -0.25 -19.53 -1.70
C SER A 181 0.34 -18.12 -1.54
N ALA A 182 0.18 -17.27 -2.56
CA ALA A 182 0.70 -15.91 -2.55
C ALA A 182 -0.03 -15.05 -1.52
N ARG A 183 0.74 -14.31 -0.70
CA ARG A 183 0.22 -13.45 0.36
C ARG A 183 0.24 -12.00 -0.08
N PHE A 184 -0.90 -11.36 -0.01
CA PHE A 184 -1.08 -9.95 -0.33
C PHE A 184 -1.39 -9.20 0.95
N TYR A 185 -0.35 -8.64 1.56
CA TYR A 185 -0.46 -7.91 2.83
C TYR A 185 -1.14 -6.56 2.63
N PHE A 186 -2.06 -6.20 3.51
CA PHE A 186 -2.71 -4.90 3.50
C PHE A 186 -2.67 -4.26 4.88
N THR A 187 -2.70 -2.95 4.89
CA THR A 187 -2.80 -2.16 6.11
C THR A 187 -4.25 -1.90 6.45
N CYS A 188 -4.58 -1.95 7.73
CA CYS A 188 -5.90 -1.57 8.22
C CYS A 188 -5.74 -0.44 9.24
N PRO A 189 -6.53 0.64 9.15
CA PRO A 189 -6.54 1.68 10.16
C PRO A 189 -6.81 1.08 11.55
N ALA A 190 -6.03 1.49 12.56
CA ALA A 190 -6.06 0.90 13.91
C ALA A 190 -7.43 1.02 14.60
N TYR A 191 -8.21 2.06 14.25
CA TYR A 191 -9.54 2.30 14.80
C TYR A 191 -10.66 1.50 14.12
N LEU A 192 -10.36 0.78 13.03
CA LEU A 192 -11.33 -0.04 12.32
C LEU A 192 -11.18 -1.51 12.71
N ASN A 193 -12.29 -2.10 13.11
CA ASN A 193 -12.37 -3.55 13.21
C ASN A 193 -12.35 -4.13 11.79
N VAL A 194 -11.37 -4.98 11.49
CA VAL A 194 -11.17 -5.56 10.15
C VAL A 194 -12.41 -6.32 9.69
N GLY A 195 -13.04 -7.10 10.57
CA GLY A 195 -14.28 -7.81 10.23
C GLY A 195 -15.41 -6.86 9.81
N ARG A 196 -15.57 -5.74 10.52
CA ARG A 196 -16.56 -4.71 10.16
C ARG A 196 -16.20 -4.02 8.85
N LEU A 197 -14.92 -3.70 8.65
CA LEU A 197 -14.43 -3.07 7.43
C LEU A 197 -14.72 -3.92 6.20
N LEU A 198 -14.49 -5.23 6.30
CA LEU A 198 -14.65 -6.17 5.20
C LEU A 198 -16.07 -6.78 5.13
N GLY A 199 -16.95 -6.35 6.00
CA GLY A 199 -18.34 -6.83 6.05
C GLY A 199 -18.51 -8.17 6.76
N THR A 200 -17.45 -8.76 7.32
CA THR A 200 -17.52 -10.06 8.02
C THR A 200 -18.22 -9.95 9.38
N ALA A 201 -18.17 -8.80 10.04
CA ALA A 201 -18.90 -8.58 11.29
C ALA A 201 -20.44 -8.64 11.11
N ALA A 202 -20.95 -8.42 9.90
CA ALA A 202 -22.36 -8.62 9.59
C ALA A 202 -22.76 -10.10 9.65
N VAL A 203 -21.82 -11.03 9.54
CA VAL A 203 -22.08 -12.48 9.59
C VAL A 203 -22.49 -12.93 10.98
N GLN A 204 -21.98 -12.29 12.05
CA GLN A 204 -22.42 -12.60 13.42
C GLN A 204 -23.86 -12.13 13.72
N GLN A 205 -24.40 -11.19 12.95
CA GLN A 205 -25.81 -10.79 13.00
C GLN A 205 -26.71 -11.58 12.04
N GLN A 206 -26.18 -12.57 11.35
CA GLN A 206 -26.85 -13.31 10.27
C GLN A 206 -28.05 -14.17 10.69
N SER A 207 -28.36 -14.32 11.96
CA SER A 207 -29.64 -14.95 12.32
C SER A 207 -30.88 -14.16 11.84
N LEU A 208 -30.73 -12.88 11.45
CA LEU A 208 -31.82 -12.01 11.02
C LEU A 208 -31.78 -11.63 9.53
N PHE A 209 -30.67 -11.81 8.80
CA PHE A 209 -30.50 -11.33 7.43
C PHE A 209 -29.82 -12.35 6.49
N ALA A 210 -30.07 -13.64 6.69
CA ALA A 210 -29.41 -14.74 5.98
C ALA A 210 -29.61 -14.78 4.44
N GLN A 211 -30.29 -13.82 3.82
CA GLN A 211 -30.66 -13.86 2.41
C GLN A 211 -30.20 -12.62 1.59
N ASP A 212 -29.44 -11.69 2.15
CA ASP A 212 -28.97 -10.57 1.35
C ASP A 212 -27.61 -10.91 0.69
N PRO A 213 -27.57 -11.18 -0.64
CA PRO A 213 -26.31 -11.41 -1.35
C PRO A 213 -25.39 -10.17 -1.34
N HIS A 214 -25.90 -8.99 -0.98
CA HIS A 214 -25.13 -7.77 -0.79
C HIS A 214 -24.47 -7.67 0.58
N ALA A 215 -24.78 -8.57 1.52
CA ALA A 215 -24.17 -8.60 2.84
C ALA A 215 -22.71 -9.11 2.85
N GLN A 216 -22.28 -9.80 1.79
CA GLN A 216 -20.92 -10.30 1.68
C GLN A 216 -19.91 -9.16 1.56
N GLY A 217 -18.80 -9.25 2.30
CA GLY A 217 -17.68 -8.36 2.15
C GLY A 217 -17.00 -8.57 0.80
N PHE A 218 -16.40 -7.52 0.27
CA PHE A 218 -15.57 -7.60 -0.94
C PHE A 218 -14.42 -6.63 -0.87
N LEU A 219 -13.36 -6.95 -1.64
CA LEU A 219 -12.28 -6.05 -1.99
C LEU A 219 -12.39 -5.73 -3.48
N GLN A 220 -12.34 -4.47 -3.83
CA GLN A 220 -12.20 -4.02 -5.20
C GLN A 220 -10.76 -3.56 -5.40
N LEU A 221 -10.07 -4.21 -6.33
CA LEU A 221 -8.69 -3.87 -6.69
C LEU A 221 -8.68 -3.03 -7.96
N CYS A 222 -7.84 -2.01 -7.98
CA CYS A 222 -7.52 -1.27 -9.19
C CYS A 222 -6.16 -1.74 -9.67
N VAL A 223 -6.11 -2.42 -10.81
CA VAL A 223 -4.91 -3.04 -11.37
C VAL A 223 -4.63 -2.44 -12.73
N ARG A 224 -3.36 -2.14 -13.03
CA ARG A 224 -2.95 -1.71 -14.35
C ARG A 224 -2.47 -2.93 -15.15
N ASP A 225 -3.17 -3.19 -16.25
CA ASP A 225 -2.90 -4.28 -17.16
C ASP A 225 -2.69 -3.72 -18.58
N GLU A 226 -1.50 -3.90 -19.17
CA GLU A 226 -1.11 -3.37 -20.49
C GLU A 226 -1.48 -1.88 -20.72
N GLY A 227 -1.40 -1.08 -19.65
CA GLY A 227 -1.74 0.34 -19.69
C GLY A 227 -3.23 0.66 -19.46
N ILE A 228 -4.08 -0.35 -19.38
CA ILE A 228 -5.51 -0.23 -19.09
C ILE A 228 -5.74 -0.43 -17.60
N MET A 229 -6.58 0.42 -17.00
CA MET A 229 -7.01 0.23 -15.62
C MET A 229 -8.17 -0.75 -15.58
N ARG A 230 -7.99 -1.85 -14.83
CA ARG A 230 -9.02 -2.85 -14.58
C ARG A 230 -9.46 -2.80 -13.13
N PHE A 231 -10.75 -3.02 -12.89
CA PHE A 231 -11.33 -3.13 -11.57
C PHE A 231 -11.74 -4.56 -11.32
N LEU A 232 -11.00 -5.24 -10.45
CA LEU A 232 -11.27 -6.62 -10.08
C LEU A 232 -12.03 -6.64 -8.75
N ARG A 233 -13.07 -7.41 -8.66
CA ARG A 233 -13.83 -7.62 -7.44
C ARG A 233 -13.50 -8.98 -6.84
N LEU A 234 -12.92 -8.98 -5.64
CA LEU A 234 -12.65 -10.18 -4.86
C LEU A 234 -13.71 -10.32 -3.77
N GLN A 235 -14.47 -11.41 -3.82
CA GLN A 235 -15.43 -11.74 -2.77
C GLN A 235 -14.67 -12.36 -1.59
N ILE A 236 -15.01 -11.96 -0.39
CA ILE A 236 -14.42 -12.47 0.85
C ILE A 236 -15.28 -13.64 1.33
N ASP A 237 -14.67 -14.81 1.51
CA ASP A 237 -15.34 -15.93 2.16
C ASP A 237 -15.34 -15.73 3.68
N PRO A 238 -16.49 -15.43 4.30
CA PRO A 238 -16.55 -15.15 5.73
C PRO A 238 -16.26 -16.37 6.60
N ARG A 239 -16.35 -17.60 6.06
CA ARG A 239 -16.10 -18.84 6.80
C ARG A 239 -14.61 -19.08 7.04
N LEU A 240 -13.77 -18.40 6.30
CA LEU A 240 -12.31 -18.55 6.32
C LEU A 240 -11.60 -17.40 7.05
N TRP A 241 -12.39 -16.52 7.68
CA TRP A 241 -11.86 -15.53 8.58
C TRP A 241 -11.39 -16.22 9.88
N VAL A 242 -10.10 -16.27 10.05
CA VAL A 242 -9.48 -16.80 11.28
C VAL A 242 -8.92 -15.63 12.07
N ASP A 243 -9.54 -15.35 13.22
CA ASP A 243 -9.03 -14.39 14.22
C ASP A 243 -7.77 -14.90 14.94
#